data_863d27c2161d36ce6a5904d555398907
#
_entry.id   863d27c2161d36ce6a5904d555398907
#
_cell.length_a   1.000
_cell.length_b   1.000
_cell.length_c   1.000
_cell.angle_alpha   90.00
_cell.angle_beta   90.00
_cell.angle_gamma   90.00
#
_symmetry.space_group_name_H-M   'P 1'
#
loop_
_entity.id
_entity.type
_entity.pdbx_description
1 polymer ?
#
loop_
_entity_poly.entity_id
_entity_poly.type
_entity_poly.pdbx_seq_one_letter_code
_entity_poly.pdbx_strand_id
1 'polypeptide(L)'
;MRNIALFLTYEGTAYHGWQAQKNLATVQQTLEKAVAMVVGHSVHVTGCGRTDAGVHARCYVANFRTTSTIPVDRLPYALNTHLPVDIVVTKAFQVHDDFNAIGSCVRKEYTYTIYNSRLRDPFYVNRAWFYPRHLDEKIMQAAADQFVGTHDFAAVRSVGTDVKSTVRTVYYYNVERRGNIIELKVCANGFLYNMARAMAGTVVYAAEGKIKPEEIGAILESGNRTAAGPTVPPGGLYMTHLWYDDGVENFECPESL
;
A
#
# COMPACT_ATOMS: atom_id res chain seq x y z
N MET A 1 23.74 -2.54 -19.50
CA MET A 1 22.40 -2.97 -19.04
C MET A 1 21.72 -1.75 -18.49
N ARG A 2 20.44 -1.48 -18.82
CA ARG A 2 19.71 -0.30 -18.32
C ARG A 2 18.89 -0.70 -17.10
N ASN A 3 18.78 0.18 -16.12
CA ASN A 3 17.85 0.08 -15.01
C ASN A 3 16.61 0.91 -15.33
N ILE A 4 15.43 0.28 -15.37
CA ILE A 4 14.16 0.93 -15.74
C ILE A 4 13.22 0.88 -14.55
N ALA A 5 12.76 2.03 -14.11
CA ALA A 5 11.68 2.16 -13.14
C ALA A 5 10.33 2.27 -13.86
N LEU A 6 9.35 1.56 -13.35
CA LEU A 6 7.97 1.58 -13.81
C LEU A 6 7.06 2.14 -12.72
N PHE A 7 6.17 3.03 -13.11
CA PHE A 7 5.01 3.41 -12.32
C PHE A 7 3.82 2.58 -12.74
N LEU A 8 3.13 2.00 -11.78
CA LEU A 8 1.96 1.20 -12.07
C LEU A 8 0.87 1.42 -11.04
N THR A 9 -0.34 1.17 -11.48
CA THR A 9 -1.53 1.06 -10.66
C THR A 9 -2.09 -0.35 -10.80
N TYR A 10 -2.71 -0.89 -9.74
CA TYR A 10 -3.40 -2.18 -9.85
C TYR A 10 -4.57 -2.30 -8.88
N GLU A 11 -5.58 -3.02 -9.33
CA GLU A 11 -6.71 -3.51 -8.56
C GLU A 11 -6.35 -4.91 -8.05
N GLY A 12 -6.18 -5.06 -6.73
CA GLY A 12 -5.54 -6.24 -6.13
C GLY A 12 -6.46 -7.44 -5.87
N THR A 13 -7.77 -7.33 -6.09
CA THR A 13 -8.77 -8.35 -5.69
C THR A 13 -8.47 -9.74 -6.24
N ALA A 14 -8.00 -9.82 -7.50
CA ALA A 14 -7.69 -11.09 -8.16
C ALA A 14 -6.31 -11.67 -7.78
N TYR A 15 -5.52 -10.97 -6.96
CA TYR A 15 -4.12 -11.32 -6.68
C TYR A 15 -3.88 -11.69 -5.23
N HIS A 16 -2.98 -12.66 -5.04
CA HIS A 16 -2.45 -13.03 -3.72
C HIS A 16 -1.32 -12.07 -3.28
N GLY A 17 -1.53 -10.76 -3.50
CA GLY A 17 -0.59 -9.70 -3.21
C GLY A 17 0.48 -9.50 -4.28
N TRP A 18 1.47 -8.70 -3.93
CA TRP A 18 2.56 -8.36 -4.83
C TRP A 18 3.50 -9.54 -5.09
N GLN A 19 4.08 -10.12 -4.03
CA GLN A 19 5.22 -11.02 -4.09
C GLN A 19 4.91 -12.32 -4.83
N ALA A 20 5.77 -12.69 -5.77
CA ALA A 20 5.72 -13.96 -6.49
C ALA A 20 5.62 -15.17 -5.55
N GLN A 21 4.66 -16.05 -5.80
CA GLN A 21 4.39 -17.26 -5.03
C GLN A 21 4.08 -18.43 -5.97
N LYS A 22 4.47 -19.64 -5.57
CA LYS A 22 4.21 -20.84 -6.36
C LYS A 22 2.70 -21.11 -6.45
N ASN A 23 2.20 -21.31 -7.67
CA ASN A 23 0.81 -21.69 -7.98
C ASN A 23 -0.26 -20.64 -7.58
N LEU A 24 0.12 -19.38 -7.37
CA LEU A 24 -0.81 -18.30 -7.04
C LEU A 24 -0.64 -17.15 -8.04
N ALA A 25 -1.75 -16.50 -8.40
CA ALA A 25 -1.69 -15.28 -9.20
C ALA A 25 -1.17 -14.12 -8.33
N THR A 26 -0.10 -13.46 -8.75
CA THR A 26 0.50 -12.31 -8.05
C THR A 26 0.82 -11.20 -9.03
N VAL A 27 0.82 -9.96 -8.55
CA VAL A 27 1.10 -8.79 -9.40
C VAL A 27 2.52 -8.86 -9.98
N GLN A 28 3.52 -9.23 -9.17
CA GLN A 28 4.92 -9.34 -9.61
C GLN A 28 5.09 -10.33 -10.77
N GLN A 29 4.55 -11.55 -10.65
CA GLN A 29 4.67 -12.57 -11.71
C GLN A 29 3.95 -12.15 -12.99
N THR A 30 2.80 -11.49 -12.87
CA THR A 30 2.05 -10.98 -14.03
C THR A 30 2.85 -9.89 -14.74
N LEU A 31 3.44 -8.97 -13.99
CA LEU A 31 4.30 -7.93 -14.55
C LEU A 31 5.59 -8.51 -15.17
N GLU A 32 6.27 -9.42 -14.49
CA GLU A 32 7.49 -10.09 -15.01
C GLU A 32 7.25 -10.79 -16.35
N LYS A 33 6.10 -11.46 -16.50
CA LYS A 33 5.71 -12.09 -17.77
C LYS A 33 5.51 -11.05 -18.88
N ALA A 34 4.79 -9.99 -18.61
CA ALA A 34 4.56 -8.91 -19.59
C ALA A 34 5.88 -8.23 -19.98
N VAL A 35 6.75 -7.92 -19.00
CA VAL A 35 8.06 -7.33 -19.27
C VAL A 35 8.92 -8.28 -20.12
N ALA A 36 8.98 -9.58 -19.78
CA ALA A 36 9.77 -10.55 -20.53
C ALA A 36 9.31 -10.66 -21.99
N MET A 37 8.00 -10.63 -22.27
CA MET A 37 7.45 -10.64 -23.63
C MET A 37 7.85 -9.39 -24.43
N VAL A 38 7.87 -8.23 -23.79
CA VAL A 38 8.22 -6.96 -24.44
C VAL A 38 9.72 -6.84 -24.69
N VAL A 39 10.57 -7.20 -23.71
CA VAL A 39 12.03 -7.00 -23.81
C VAL A 39 12.77 -8.20 -24.45
N GLY A 40 12.09 -9.34 -24.64
CA GLY A 40 12.62 -10.53 -25.31
C GLY A 40 13.51 -11.42 -24.43
N HIS A 41 13.55 -11.21 -23.11
CA HIS A 41 14.30 -12.07 -22.17
C HIS A 41 13.68 -12.03 -20.77
N SER A 42 13.96 -13.04 -19.96
CA SER A 42 13.51 -13.08 -18.56
C SER A 42 14.10 -11.94 -17.75
N VAL A 43 13.28 -11.35 -16.89
CA VAL A 43 13.66 -10.28 -15.96
C VAL A 43 13.19 -10.62 -14.56
N HIS A 44 13.88 -10.06 -13.57
CA HIS A 44 13.38 -9.98 -12.20
C HIS A 44 12.93 -8.55 -11.91
N VAL A 45 11.70 -8.39 -11.42
CA VAL A 45 11.11 -7.09 -11.08
C VAL A 45 11.16 -6.90 -9.57
N THR A 46 11.82 -5.84 -9.12
CA THR A 46 11.86 -5.43 -7.71
C THR A 46 10.81 -4.37 -7.46
N GLY A 47 9.86 -4.64 -6.56
CA GLY A 47 8.82 -3.68 -6.17
C GLY A 47 9.20 -2.85 -4.95
N CYS A 48 8.54 -1.70 -4.75
CA CYS A 48 8.78 -0.78 -3.63
C CYS A 48 8.38 -1.34 -2.25
N GLY A 49 7.63 -2.42 -2.21
CA GLY A 49 7.19 -3.09 -0.99
C GLY A 49 6.21 -4.20 -1.28
N ARG A 50 5.96 -5.06 -0.30
CA ARG A 50 4.94 -6.10 -0.42
C ARG A 50 3.57 -5.50 -0.11
N THR A 51 2.56 -5.89 -0.88
CA THR A 51 1.15 -5.70 -0.53
C THR A 51 0.53 -7.06 -0.27
N ASP A 52 -0.43 -7.12 0.65
CA ASP A 52 -1.15 -8.35 0.99
C ASP A 52 -2.15 -8.74 -0.12
N ALA A 53 -2.64 -9.97 -0.08
CA ALA A 53 -3.71 -10.43 -0.96
C ALA A 53 -4.92 -9.49 -0.88
N GLY A 54 -5.45 -9.06 -2.04
CA GLY A 54 -6.59 -8.17 -2.16
C GLY A 54 -6.31 -6.68 -1.88
N VAL A 55 -5.07 -6.29 -1.60
CA VAL A 55 -4.67 -4.88 -1.41
C VAL A 55 -4.38 -4.25 -2.76
N HIS A 56 -4.81 -3.01 -2.96
CA HIS A 56 -4.66 -2.24 -4.19
C HIS A 56 -3.46 -1.30 -4.15
N ALA A 57 -3.10 -0.75 -5.31
CA ALA A 57 -2.18 0.37 -5.41
C ALA A 57 -2.66 1.39 -6.45
N ARG A 58 -2.74 2.64 -6.06
CA ARG A 58 -2.90 3.80 -6.97
C ARG A 58 -1.55 4.34 -7.39
N CYS A 59 -0.53 4.12 -6.58
CA CYS A 59 0.84 4.48 -6.83
C CYS A 59 1.74 3.32 -6.40
N TYR A 60 2.42 2.70 -7.35
CA TYR A 60 3.38 1.65 -7.08
C TYR A 60 4.58 1.80 -8.00
N VAL A 61 5.79 1.67 -7.44
CA VAL A 61 7.02 1.73 -8.20
C VAL A 61 7.70 0.37 -8.18
N ALA A 62 8.14 -0.07 -9.36
CA ALA A 62 8.96 -1.25 -9.51
C ALA A 62 10.11 -0.97 -10.48
N ASN A 63 11.24 -1.65 -10.33
CA ASN A 63 12.33 -1.55 -11.28
C ASN A 63 12.84 -2.89 -11.75
N PHE A 64 13.41 -2.92 -12.95
CA PHE A 64 14.05 -4.09 -13.53
C PHE A 64 15.24 -3.69 -14.41
N ARG A 65 16.13 -4.64 -14.65
CA ARG A 65 17.30 -4.46 -15.51
C ARG A 65 17.11 -5.15 -16.86
N THR A 66 17.52 -4.47 -17.95
CA THR A 66 17.36 -5.00 -19.31
C THR A 66 18.48 -4.56 -20.25
N THR A 67 18.74 -5.36 -21.26
CA THR A 67 19.58 -5.02 -22.43
C THR A 67 18.77 -4.49 -23.60
N SER A 68 17.43 -4.54 -23.53
CA SER A 68 16.54 -4.04 -24.57
C SER A 68 16.81 -2.56 -24.90
N THR A 69 16.70 -2.22 -26.16
CA THR A 69 16.90 -0.85 -26.70
C THR A 69 15.58 -0.12 -26.93
N ILE A 70 14.45 -0.71 -26.57
CA ILE A 70 13.13 -0.09 -26.71
C ILE A 70 13.15 1.29 -26.02
N PRO A 71 12.71 2.38 -26.67
CA PRO A 71 12.59 3.70 -26.06
C PRO A 71 11.74 3.64 -24.78
N VAL A 72 12.20 4.31 -23.71
CA VAL A 72 11.57 4.18 -22.37
C VAL A 72 10.14 4.69 -22.39
N ASP A 73 9.85 5.76 -23.14
CA ASP A 73 8.51 6.33 -23.33
C ASP A 73 7.53 5.38 -24.05
N ARG A 74 8.03 4.37 -24.76
CA ARG A 74 7.22 3.35 -25.43
C ARG A 74 6.89 2.14 -24.55
N LEU A 75 7.66 1.94 -23.48
CA LEU A 75 7.46 0.78 -22.59
C LEU A 75 6.07 0.70 -21.97
N PRO A 76 5.45 1.78 -21.44
CA PRO A 76 4.10 1.69 -20.90
C PRO A 76 3.09 1.18 -21.91
N TYR A 77 3.13 1.67 -23.12
CA TYR A 77 2.21 1.24 -24.20
C TYR A 77 2.43 -0.23 -24.55
N ALA A 78 3.69 -0.66 -24.74
CA ALA A 78 4.01 -2.04 -25.07
C ALA A 78 3.63 -3.00 -23.94
N LEU A 79 3.90 -2.64 -22.66
CA LEU A 79 3.58 -3.48 -21.51
C LEU A 79 2.07 -3.64 -21.32
N ASN A 80 1.30 -2.57 -21.47
CA ASN A 80 -0.15 -2.59 -21.30
C ASN A 80 -0.89 -3.42 -22.37
N THR A 81 -0.25 -3.76 -23.50
CA THR A 81 -0.83 -4.72 -24.46
C THR A 81 -0.76 -6.19 -23.98
N HIS A 82 0.10 -6.47 -23.00
CA HIS A 82 0.31 -7.81 -22.43
C HIS A 82 -0.19 -7.93 -20.99
N LEU A 83 -0.52 -6.81 -20.34
CA LEU A 83 -1.07 -6.79 -18.99
C LEU A 83 -2.59 -6.96 -19.01
N PRO A 84 -3.17 -7.62 -18.00
CA PRO A 84 -4.62 -7.61 -17.81
C PRO A 84 -5.11 -6.21 -17.41
N VAL A 85 -6.41 -5.96 -17.55
CA VAL A 85 -7.03 -4.63 -17.34
C VAL A 85 -6.90 -4.07 -15.91
N ASP A 86 -6.63 -4.93 -14.95
CA ASP A 86 -6.47 -4.61 -13.53
C ASP A 86 -5.03 -4.25 -13.11
N ILE A 87 -4.07 -4.29 -14.05
CA ILE A 87 -2.70 -3.79 -13.86
C ILE A 87 -2.35 -2.85 -15.02
N VAL A 88 -1.97 -1.62 -14.72
CA VAL A 88 -1.60 -0.63 -15.73
C VAL A 88 -0.26 -0.01 -15.39
N VAL A 89 0.69 -0.03 -16.31
CA VAL A 89 1.91 0.76 -16.27
C VAL A 89 1.62 2.15 -16.83
N THR A 90 1.73 3.17 -16.01
CA THR A 90 1.41 4.56 -16.38
C THR A 90 2.60 5.33 -16.93
N LYS A 91 3.79 5.09 -16.37
CA LYS A 91 5.05 5.75 -16.78
C LYS A 91 6.22 4.77 -16.69
N ALA A 92 7.28 5.06 -17.43
CA ALA A 92 8.56 4.38 -17.32
C ALA A 92 9.70 5.41 -17.40
N PHE A 93 10.78 5.17 -16.64
CA PHE A 93 11.97 6.01 -16.62
C PHE A 93 13.22 5.17 -16.60
N GLN A 94 14.26 5.62 -17.27
CA GLN A 94 15.59 5.08 -17.03
C GLN A 94 16.15 5.76 -15.78
N VAL A 95 16.57 4.96 -14.83
CA VAL A 95 17.13 5.41 -13.54
C VAL A 95 18.60 5.00 -13.45
N HIS A 96 19.32 5.56 -12.47
CA HIS A 96 20.74 5.19 -12.26
C HIS A 96 20.86 3.72 -11.81
N ASP A 97 22.06 3.16 -11.99
CA ASP A 97 22.25 1.72 -11.77
C ASP A 97 22.02 1.28 -10.33
N ASP A 98 22.26 2.15 -9.34
CA ASP A 98 22.09 1.84 -7.93
C ASP A 98 20.63 1.98 -7.44
N PHE A 99 19.73 2.52 -8.27
CA PHE A 99 18.33 2.65 -7.89
C PHE A 99 17.71 1.28 -7.61
N ASN A 100 17.02 1.19 -6.48
CA ASN A 100 16.27 0.02 -6.05
C ASN A 100 14.92 0.46 -5.50
N ALA A 101 13.82 0.00 -6.09
CA ALA A 101 12.47 0.46 -5.77
C ALA A 101 12.09 0.34 -4.29
N ILE A 102 12.65 -0.65 -3.56
CA ILE A 102 12.40 -0.78 -2.12
C ILE A 102 13.50 -0.09 -1.29
N GLY A 103 14.78 -0.18 -1.71
CA GLY A 103 15.92 0.33 -0.94
C GLY A 103 16.00 1.85 -0.96
N SER A 104 15.69 2.47 -2.09
CA SER A 104 15.70 3.93 -2.27
C SER A 104 14.42 4.62 -1.78
N CYS A 105 13.39 3.86 -1.40
CA CYS A 105 12.11 4.42 -0.95
C CYS A 105 12.19 4.86 0.52
N VAL A 106 12.03 6.17 0.79
CA VAL A 106 12.17 6.76 2.13
C VAL A 106 10.86 6.86 2.91
N ARG A 107 9.72 7.03 2.20
CA ARG A 107 8.39 7.12 2.81
C ARG A 107 7.36 6.45 1.93
N LYS A 108 6.32 5.94 2.57
CA LYS A 108 5.16 5.31 1.92
C LYS A 108 3.89 5.79 2.56
N GLU A 109 2.88 6.05 1.74
CA GLU A 109 1.54 6.36 2.20
C GLU A 109 0.58 5.25 1.81
N TYR A 110 -0.29 4.91 2.73
CA TYR A 110 -1.46 4.09 2.48
C TYR A 110 -2.72 4.86 2.84
N THR A 111 -3.74 4.69 2.02
CA THR A 111 -5.10 5.14 2.32
C THR A 111 -6.00 3.93 2.55
N TYR A 112 -6.69 3.89 3.67
CA TYR A 112 -7.73 2.90 3.95
C TYR A 112 -9.10 3.54 3.80
N THR A 113 -9.93 3.00 2.90
CA THR A 113 -11.26 3.54 2.56
C THR A 113 -12.34 2.73 3.24
N ILE A 114 -13.23 3.42 3.95
CA ILE A 114 -14.43 2.86 4.60
C ILE A 114 -15.66 3.46 3.91
N TYR A 115 -16.59 2.61 3.49
CA TYR A 115 -17.93 3.02 3.07
C TYR A 115 -18.87 2.93 4.28
N ASN A 116 -19.11 4.06 4.93
CA ASN A 116 -19.86 4.19 6.17
C ASN A 116 -21.31 4.59 5.88
N SER A 117 -22.17 3.60 5.71
CA SER A 117 -23.59 3.78 5.35
C SER A 117 -24.42 2.61 5.91
N ARG A 118 -25.70 2.83 6.19
CA ARG A 118 -26.62 1.76 6.62
C ARG A 118 -26.84 0.70 5.55
N LEU A 119 -26.78 1.07 4.28
CA LEU A 119 -26.98 0.17 3.14
C LEU A 119 -25.68 0.04 2.35
N ARG A 120 -25.47 -1.14 1.76
CA ARG A 120 -24.34 -1.40 0.86
C ARG A 120 -24.53 -0.68 -0.47
N ASP A 121 -23.41 -0.33 -1.10
CA ASP A 121 -23.36 0.12 -2.47
C ASP A 121 -22.47 -0.85 -3.27
N PRO A 122 -22.98 -1.49 -4.34
CA PRO A 122 -22.24 -2.48 -5.11
C PRO A 122 -20.99 -1.90 -5.79
N PHE A 123 -20.90 -0.59 -6.02
CA PHE A 123 -19.73 0.05 -6.63
C PHE A 123 -18.51 0.14 -5.69
N TYR A 124 -18.72 -0.07 -4.39
CA TYR A 124 -17.65 -0.12 -3.38
C TYR A 124 -17.22 -1.54 -2.98
N VAL A 125 -17.81 -2.58 -3.58
CA VAL A 125 -17.41 -3.97 -3.32
C VAL A 125 -15.93 -4.16 -3.68
N ASN A 126 -15.16 -4.72 -2.73
CA ASN A 126 -13.70 -4.90 -2.81
C ASN A 126 -12.89 -3.60 -2.99
N ARG A 127 -13.51 -2.41 -2.84
CA ARG A 127 -12.86 -1.10 -2.99
C ARG A 127 -12.95 -0.24 -1.74
N ALA A 128 -13.83 -0.61 -0.81
CA ALA A 128 -13.96 0.00 0.50
C ALA A 128 -14.46 -1.04 1.50
N TRP A 129 -14.14 -0.84 2.77
CA TRP A 129 -14.74 -1.63 3.82
C TRP A 129 -16.14 -1.11 4.14
N PHE A 130 -17.17 -1.87 3.84
CA PHE A 130 -18.54 -1.53 4.23
C PHE A 130 -18.70 -1.58 5.75
N TYR A 131 -19.11 -0.47 6.34
CA TYR A 131 -19.34 -0.36 7.78
C TYR A 131 -20.71 0.28 8.07
N PRO A 132 -21.69 -0.48 8.65
CA PRO A 132 -23.07 -0.02 8.74
C PRO A 132 -23.37 0.92 9.91
N ARG A 133 -22.55 0.90 10.99
CA ARG A 133 -22.73 1.78 12.13
C ARG A 133 -22.06 3.12 11.86
N HIS A 134 -22.64 4.19 12.37
CA HIS A 134 -22.01 5.52 12.28
C HIS A 134 -20.65 5.50 13.01
N LEU A 135 -19.64 6.05 12.38
CA LEU A 135 -18.31 6.27 12.94
C LEU A 135 -18.10 7.77 13.07
N ASP A 136 -17.68 8.23 14.25
CA ASP A 136 -17.36 9.64 14.49
C ASP A 136 -15.91 9.91 14.06
N GLU A 137 -15.73 10.71 13.03
CA GLU A 137 -14.42 11.05 12.49
C GLU A 137 -13.52 11.82 13.44
N LYS A 138 -14.09 12.55 14.43
CA LYS A 138 -13.30 13.26 15.45
C LYS A 138 -12.66 12.27 16.43
N ILE A 139 -13.41 11.24 16.85
CA ILE A 139 -12.89 10.17 17.69
C ILE A 139 -11.85 9.36 16.90
N MET A 140 -12.14 9.09 15.62
CA MET A 140 -11.18 8.40 14.73
C MET A 140 -9.88 9.19 14.59
N GLN A 141 -9.95 10.53 14.41
CA GLN A 141 -8.75 11.37 14.31
C GLN A 141 -7.97 11.38 15.62
N ALA A 142 -8.63 11.55 16.77
CA ALA A 142 -7.98 11.49 18.07
C ALA A 142 -7.26 10.16 18.32
N ALA A 143 -7.81 9.04 17.82
CA ALA A 143 -7.18 7.73 17.87
C ALA A 143 -6.01 7.63 16.87
N ALA A 144 -6.15 8.17 15.67
CA ALA A 144 -5.12 8.19 14.65
C ALA A 144 -3.88 8.98 15.10
N ASP A 145 -4.08 10.12 15.77
CA ASP A 145 -3.01 10.99 16.28
C ASP A 145 -2.07 10.23 17.26
N GLN A 146 -2.59 9.24 17.99
CA GLN A 146 -1.79 8.45 18.93
C GLN A 146 -0.74 7.53 18.26
N PHE A 147 -0.87 7.28 16.96
CA PHE A 147 0.10 6.50 16.19
C PHE A 147 1.22 7.37 15.60
N VAL A 148 1.07 8.70 15.59
CA VAL A 148 2.06 9.61 15.01
C VAL A 148 3.32 9.65 15.90
N GLY A 149 4.47 9.59 15.25
CA GLY A 149 5.76 9.54 15.94
C GLY A 149 6.51 8.23 15.72
N THR A 150 7.57 8.04 16.50
CA THR A 150 8.40 6.84 16.46
C THR A 150 8.02 5.91 17.61
N HIS A 151 7.48 4.75 17.28
CA HIS A 151 6.99 3.75 18.25
C HIS A 151 7.43 2.34 17.86
N ASP A 152 7.35 1.41 18.80
CA ASP A 152 7.33 -0.02 18.49
C ASP A 152 5.91 -0.42 18.09
N PHE A 153 5.75 -0.82 16.82
CA PHE A 153 4.46 -1.23 16.24
C PHE A 153 4.18 -2.73 16.36
N ALA A 154 4.84 -3.44 17.30
CA ALA A 154 4.60 -4.86 17.51
C ALA A 154 3.11 -5.18 17.81
N ALA A 155 2.41 -4.32 18.56
CA ALA A 155 1.00 -4.48 18.90
C ALA A 155 0.03 -4.41 17.70
N VAL A 156 0.45 -3.82 16.58
CA VAL A 156 -0.40 -3.67 15.38
C VAL A 156 0.20 -4.36 14.15
N ARG A 157 0.95 -5.43 14.35
CA ARG A 157 1.43 -6.28 13.25
C ARG A 157 0.93 -7.71 13.36
N SER A 158 0.91 -8.44 12.24
CA SER A 158 0.78 -9.89 12.24
C SER A 158 2.15 -10.55 12.35
N VAL A 159 2.20 -11.72 13.01
CA VAL A 159 3.39 -12.59 13.08
C VAL A 159 3.49 -13.36 11.76
N GLY A 160 4.70 -13.70 11.30
CA GLY A 160 4.93 -14.51 10.09
C GLY A 160 5.94 -13.91 9.12
N THR A 161 6.54 -12.77 9.46
CA THR A 161 7.70 -12.21 8.74
C THR A 161 8.81 -11.88 9.72
N ASP A 162 10.02 -12.38 9.44
CA ASP A 162 11.22 -11.97 10.17
C ASP A 162 11.56 -10.53 9.81
N VAL A 163 11.61 -9.68 10.81
CA VAL A 163 12.01 -8.27 10.68
C VAL A 163 13.09 -7.96 11.71
N LYS A 164 14.08 -7.15 11.31
CA LYS A 164 15.18 -6.74 12.21
C LYS A 164 14.69 -5.84 13.34
N SER A 165 13.64 -5.07 13.12
CA SER A 165 13.04 -4.15 14.08
C SER A 165 11.57 -3.95 13.80
N THR A 166 10.77 -3.81 14.85
CA THR A 166 9.35 -3.43 14.80
C THR A 166 9.13 -1.93 14.98
N VAL A 167 10.19 -1.18 15.25
CA VAL A 167 10.14 0.28 15.38
C VAL A 167 9.94 0.92 14.00
N ARG A 168 8.95 1.83 13.90
CA ARG A 168 8.68 2.63 12.71
C ARG A 168 8.41 4.07 13.11
N THR A 169 8.53 4.99 12.14
CA THR A 169 8.12 6.38 12.30
C THR A 169 6.92 6.64 11.42
N VAL A 170 5.79 6.97 12.02
CA VAL A 170 4.59 7.48 11.34
C VAL A 170 4.68 8.99 11.33
N TYR A 171 4.67 9.57 10.12
CA TYR A 171 4.80 11.02 9.94
C TYR A 171 3.49 11.75 10.10
N TYR A 172 2.40 11.14 9.65
CA TYR A 172 1.01 11.60 9.84
C TYR A 172 0.02 10.45 9.70
N TYR A 173 -1.15 10.64 10.30
CA TYR A 173 -2.28 9.75 10.15
C TYR A 173 -3.57 10.58 10.18
N ASN A 174 -4.12 10.89 9.01
CA ASN A 174 -5.25 11.79 8.83
C ASN A 174 -6.53 11.01 8.56
N VAL A 175 -7.64 11.49 9.10
CA VAL A 175 -8.99 10.96 8.88
C VAL A 175 -9.83 12.01 8.19
N GLU A 176 -10.33 11.72 7.01
CA GLU A 176 -11.20 12.61 6.24
C GLU A 176 -12.52 11.92 5.93
N ARG A 177 -13.64 12.64 6.14
CA ARG A 177 -14.96 12.20 5.73
C ARG A 177 -15.48 13.03 4.56
N ARG A 178 -15.94 12.35 3.50
CA ARG A 178 -16.66 12.96 2.37
C ARG A 178 -17.94 12.16 2.12
N GLY A 179 -19.07 12.66 2.68
CA GLY A 179 -20.33 11.93 2.63
C GLY A 179 -20.25 10.59 3.36
N ASN A 180 -20.51 9.52 2.63
CA ASN A 180 -20.44 8.14 3.17
C ASN A 180 -19.03 7.53 3.12
N ILE A 181 -18.05 8.22 2.56
CA ILE A 181 -16.68 7.74 2.48
C ILE A 181 -15.87 8.35 3.63
N ILE A 182 -15.14 7.48 4.34
CA ILE A 182 -14.10 7.86 5.29
C ILE A 182 -12.78 7.33 4.76
N GLU A 183 -11.80 8.20 4.62
CA GLU A 183 -10.42 7.85 4.25
C GLU A 183 -9.49 8.04 5.44
N LEU A 184 -8.70 7.01 5.73
CA LEU A 184 -7.64 7.03 6.72
C LEU A 184 -6.31 7.01 5.97
N LYS A 185 -5.58 8.14 5.93
CA LYS A 185 -4.31 8.32 5.21
C LYS A 185 -3.15 8.27 6.20
N VAL A 186 -2.32 7.27 6.09
CA VAL A 186 -1.15 7.06 6.96
C VAL A 186 0.14 7.05 6.17
N CYS A 187 1.11 7.88 6.57
CA CYS A 187 2.45 7.93 6.00
C CYS A 187 3.50 7.50 7.03
N ALA A 188 4.39 6.60 6.63
CA ALA A 188 5.47 6.11 7.49
C ALA A 188 6.76 5.84 6.70
N ASN A 189 7.88 5.69 7.42
CA ASN A 189 9.15 5.24 6.84
C ASN A 189 9.12 3.77 6.37
N GLY A 190 8.09 3.03 6.73
CA GLY A 190 7.84 1.65 6.34
C GLY A 190 6.71 1.04 7.16
N PHE A 191 6.17 -0.06 6.67
CA PHE A 191 5.08 -0.77 7.33
C PHE A 191 5.47 -2.22 7.60
N LEU A 192 5.04 -2.74 8.75
CA LEU A 192 5.11 -4.15 9.10
C LEU A 192 3.94 -4.90 8.45
N TYR A 193 4.02 -6.23 8.47
CA TYR A 193 2.96 -7.08 7.93
C TYR A 193 1.61 -6.77 8.59
N ASN A 194 0.61 -6.44 7.79
CA ASN A 194 -0.75 -6.03 8.20
C ASN A 194 -0.82 -4.74 9.05
N MET A 195 0.27 -4.00 9.27
CA MET A 195 0.32 -2.85 10.19
C MET A 195 -0.76 -1.80 9.85
N ALA A 196 -0.82 -1.31 8.62
CA ALA A 196 -1.80 -0.29 8.23
C ALA A 196 -3.26 -0.74 8.45
N ARG A 197 -3.55 -2.01 8.18
CA ARG A 197 -4.89 -2.60 8.38
C ARG A 197 -5.23 -2.78 9.86
N ALA A 198 -4.26 -3.15 10.70
CA ALA A 198 -4.47 -3.27 12.14
C ALA A 198 -4.61 -1.88 12.81
N MET A 199 -3.86 -0.88 12.35
CA MET A 199 -4.03 0.51 12.77
C MET A 199 -5.44 1.02 12.43
N ALA A 200 -5.91 0.82 11.19
CA ALA A 200 -7.27 1.19 10.78
C ALA A 200 -8.34 0.50 11.63
N GLY A 201 -8.15 -0.80 11.94
CA GLY A 201 -9.07 -1.53 12.83
C GLY A 201 -9.07 -0.99 14.27
N THR A 202 -7.93 -0.54 14.76
CA THR A 202 -7.82 0.07 16.10
C THR A 202 -8.51 1.43 16.15
N VAL A 203 -8.35 2.26 15.11
CA VAL A 203 -9.06 3.54 14.97
C VAL A 203 -10.59 3.32 14.93
N VAL A 204 -11.06 2.31 14.20
CA VAL A 204 -12.50 1.97 14.18
C VAL A 204 -12.97 1.47 15.55
N TYR A 205 -12.17 0.67 16.27
CA TYR A 205 -12.51 0.24 17.64
C TYR A 205 -12.61 1.42 18.62
N ALA A 206 -11.80 2.45 18.43
CA ALA A 206 -11.93 3.69 19.21
C ALA A 206 -13.25 4.40 18.90
N ALA A 207 -13.64 4.52 17.63
CA ALA A 207 -14.93 5.11 17.24
C ALA A 207 -16.15 4.28 17.71
N GLU A 208 -15.97 2.98 17.95
CA GLU A 208 -16.98 2.12 18.57
C GLU A 208 -17.02 2.18 20.12
N GLY A 209 -16.10 2.91 20.73
CA GLY A 209 -15.96 2.99 22.19
C GLY A 209 -15.39 1.73 22.85
N LYS A 210 -14.77 0.81 22.07
CA LYS A 210 -14.13 -0.41 22.58
C LYS A 210 -12.73 -0.17 23.14
N ILE A 211 -12.08 0.85 22.65
CA ILE A 211 -10.76 1.34 23.07
C ILE A 211 -10.90 2.85 23.20
N LYS A 212 -10.34 3.46 24.24
CA LYS A 212 -10.28 4.92 24.28
C LYS A 212 -9.07 5.41 23.48
N PRO A 213 -9.15 6.53 22.74
CA PRO A 213 -8.02 7.06 21.98
C PRO A 213 -6.74 7.17 22.81
N GLU A 214 -6.81 7.66 24.03
CA GLU A 214 -5.68 7.81 24.96
C GLU A 214 -5.03 6.50 25.42
N GLU A 215 -5.70 5.36 25.27
CA GLU A 215 -5.17 4.04 25.62
C GLU A 215 -4.23 3.46 24.53
N ILE A 216 -4.26 4.03 23.32
CA ILE A 216 -3.52 3.49 22.17
C ILE A 216 -2.01 3.56 22.42
N GLY A 217 -1.50 4.63 23.05
CA GLY A 217 -0.10 4.73 23.43
C GLY A 217 0.35 3.54 24.31
N ALA A 218 -0.42 3.23 25.37
CA ALA A 218 -0.15 2.09 26.25
C ALA A 218 -0.29 0.73 25.52
N ILE A 219 -1.21 0.62 24.55
CA ILE A 219 -1.33 -0.58 23.69
C ILE A 219 -0.05 -0.79 22.87
N LEU A 220 0.49 0.28 22.27
CA LEU A 220 1.74 0.21 21.50
C LEU A 220 2.91 -0.20 22.40
N GLU A 221 3.06 0.42 23.56
CA GLU A 221 4.10 0.11 24.55
C GLU A 221 4.04 -1.34 25.05
N SER A 222 2.84 -1.89 25.20
CA SER A 222 2.64 -3.28 25.63
C SER A 222 3.10 -4.33 24.62
N GLY A 223 3.21 -3.98 23.34
CA GLY A 223 3.45 -4.92 22.24
C GLY A 223 2.36 -5.99 22.06
N ASN A 224 1.27 -5.91 22.81
CA ASN A 224 0.21 -6.93 22.83
C ASN A 224 -0.77 -6.77 21.66
N ARG A 225 -0.69 -7.68 20.67
CA ARG A 225 -1.57 -7.67 19.49
C ARG A 225 -3.06 -7.81 19.84
N THR A 226 -3.40 -8.51 20.93
CA THR A 226 -4.81 -8.75 21.32
C THR A 226 -5.46 -7.52 21.95
N ALA A 227 -4.69 -6.56 22.43
CA ALA A 227 -5.20 -5.29 22.95
C ALA A 227 -5.58 -4.29 21.85
N ALA A 228 -5.00 -4.44 20.66
CA ALA A 228 -5.31 -3.60 19.50
C ALA A 228 -6.56 -4.10 18.74
N GLY A 229 -7.06 -3.26 17.83
CA GLY A 229 -8.18 -3.60 16.94
C GLY A 229 -7.85 -4.69 15.93
N PRO A 230 -8.85 -5.23 15.23
CA PRO A 230 -8.67 -6.32 14.27
C PRO A 230 -7.90 -5.86 13.03
N THR A 231 -7.34 -6.83 12.30
CA THR A 231 -6.87 -6.59 10.93
C THR A 231 -8.08 -6.51 10.01
N VAL A 232 -8.39 -5.31 9.54
CA VAL A 232 -9.57 -5.05 8.69
C VAL A 232 -9.41 -5.59 7.26
N PRO A 233 -10.51 -5.75 6.48
CA PRO A 233 -10.46 -6.33 5.13
C PRO A 233 -9.45 -5.63 4.19
N PRO A 234 -8.78 -6.38 3.29
CA PRO A 234 -7.73 -5.81 2.43
C PRO A 234 -8.29 -4.87 1.35
N GLY A 235 -9.50 -5.12 0.83
CA GLY A 235 -10.07 -4.36 -0.28
C GLY A 235 -10.34 -2.87 -0.02
N GLY A 236 -10.20 -2.41 1.23
CA GLY A 236 -10.21 -0.97 1.53
C GLY A 236 -8.83 -0.32 1.49
N LEU A 237 -7.73 -1.09 1.38
CA LEU A 237 -6.37 -0.58 1.48
C LEU A 237 -5.75 -0.32 0.11
N TYR A 238 -5.19 0.88 -0.05
CA TYR A 238 -4.46 1.32 -1.24
C TYR A 238 -3.10 1.87 -0.87
N MET A 239 -2.04 1.45 -1.56
CA MET A 239 -0.79 2.22 -1.58
C MET A 239 -1.02 3.45 -2.45
N THR A 240 -0.89 4.66 -1.89
CA THR A 240 -1.32 5.90 -2.55
C THR A 240 -0.17 6.83 -2.89
N HIS A 241 0.94 6.82 -2.14
CA HIS A 241 2.09 7.66 -2.46
C HIS A 241 3.42 7.03 -2.00
N LEU A 242 4.49 7.40 -2.71
CA LEU A 242 5.86 6.94 -2.45
C LEU A 242 6.83 8.11 -2.62
N TRP A 243 7.81 8.22 -1.72
CA TRP A 243 8.86 9.24 -1.80
C TRP A 243 10.22 8.59 -1.95
N TYR A 244 11.03 9.16 -2.83
CA TYR A 244 12.40 8.75 -3.14
C TYR A 244 13.32 9.96 -3.05
N ASP A 245 14.48 9.84 -2.38
CA ASP A 245 15.44 10.95 -2.22
C ASP A 245 16.46 11.07 -3.36
N ASP A 246 16.49 10.11 -4.29
CA ASP A 246 17.55 9.91 -5.28
C ASP A 246 17.43 10.79 -6.54
N GLY A 247 16.94 12.04 -6.44
CA GLY A 247 16.75 12.91 -7.60
C GLY A 247 15.70 12.42 -8.59
N VAL A 248 14.92 11.43 -8.18
CA VAL A 248 13.75 10.91 -8.89
C VAL A 248 12.54 11.76 -8.49
N GLU A 249 12.75 13.07 -8.37
CA GLU A 249 11.80 14.07 -7.88
C GLU A 249 10.53 14.22 -8.74
N ASN A 250 10.49 13.56 -9.89
CA ASN A 250 9.36 13.64 -10.83
C ASN A 250 8.41 12.46 -10.76
N PHE A 251 8.43 11.71 -9.67
CA PHE A 251 7.48 10.63 -9.45
C PHE A 251 6.19 11.14 -8.77
N GLU A 252 5.54 12.11 -9.37
CA GLU A 252 4.18 12.42 -8.99
C GLU A 252 3.28 11.25 -9.36
N CYS A 253 2.65 10.66 -8.35
CA CYS A 253 1.53 9.76 -8.60
C CYS A 253 0.46 10.52 -9.37
N PRO A 254 -0.22 9.92 -10.35
CA PRO A 254 -1.37 10.55 -10.97
C PRO A 254 -2.33 10.99 -9.87
N GLU A 255 -2.73 12.26 -9.90
CA GLU A 255 -3.75 12.77 -8.99
C GLU A 255 -4.97 11.83 -9.07
N SER A 256 -5.51 11.49 -7.91
CA SER A 256 -6.73 10.68 -7.83
C SER A 256 -7.86 11.37 -8.58
N LEU A 257 -8.39 10.70 -9.60
CA LEU A 257 -9.65 11.07 -10.24
C LEU A 257 -10.79 11.09 -9.22
#